data_dacb03fe25338336c4796eb5b6c8fcf8
#
_entry.id   dacb03fe25338336c4796eb5b6c8fcf8
#
_cell.length_a   1.000
_cell.length_b   1.000
_cell.length_c   1.000
_cell.angle_alpha   90.00
_cell.angle_beta   90.00
_cell.angle_gamma   90.00
#
_symmetry.space_group_name_H-M   'P 1'
#
loop_
_entity.id
_entity.type
_entity.pdbx_description
1 polymer ?
#
loop_
_entity_poly.entity_id
_entity_poly.type
_entity_poly.pdbx_seq_one_letter_code
_entity_poly.pdbx_strand_id
1 'polypeptide(L)'
;MTSPQPLHDRALDNLQFIRSTMERAGSFTSVPGWGTVVVGALGLAATWLALRQEYAADWLAVWLGAAVLGVLVGGAAMIQKARAANDPLLPGPGRRFGLSFLPPIVVGAALTIALHRAQLFALMPGTWLLLYGTAVASAGAFSVRIVPLMGVCFMVLGAAALF
;
A
#
# COMPACT_ATOMS: atom_id res chain seq x y z
N MET A 1 -37.90 -20.81 -30.75
CA MET A 1 -37.62 -22.07 -30.05
C MET A 1 -36.11 -22.15 -29.90
N THR A 2 -35.60 -21.78 -28.72
CA THR A 2 -34.15 -21.85 -28.38
C THR A 2 -33.84 -23.32 -28.07
N SER A 3 -32.95 -23.93 -28.84
CA SER A 3 -32.47 -25.30 -28.58
C SER A 3 -31.85 -25.35 -27.17
N PRO A 4 -32.13 -26.39 -26.35
CA PRO A 4 -31.54 -26.55 -25.06
C PRO A 4 -30.03 -26.70 -25.22
N GLN A 5 -29.28 -25.80 -24.55
CA GLN A 5 -27.80 -25.90 -24.49
C GLN A 5 -27.41 -27.27 -23.94
N PRO A 6 -26.41 -27.93 -24.55
CA PRO A 6 -25.91 -29.23 -24.07
C PRO A 6 -25.45 -29.11 -22.61
N LEU A 7 -25.71 -30.14 -21.82
CA LEU A 7 -25.33 -30.19 -20.40
C LEU A 7 -23.84 -29.89 -20.16
N HIS A 8 -23.02 -30.25 -21.15
CA HIS A 8 -21.57 -29.99 -21.12
C HIS A 8 -21.24 -28.49 -21.13
N ASP A 9 -21.89 -27.69 -21.98
CA ASP A 9 -21.67 -26.25 -22.09
C ASP A 9 -22.12 -25.53 -20.82
N ARG A 10 -23.25 -25.93 -20.22
CA ARG A 10 -23.70 -25.40 -18.92
C ARG A 10 -22.73 -25.74 -17.78
N ALA A 11 -22.14 -26.94 -17.80
CA ALA A 11 -21.15 -27.33 -16.82
C ALA A 11 -19.86 -26.49 -16.95
N LEU A 12 -19.40 -26.22 -18.17
CA LEU A 12 -18.24 -25.37 -18.43
C LEU A 12 -18.49 -23.91 -17.99
N ASP A 13 -19.68 -23.36 -18.33
CA ASP A 13 -20.08 -22.02 -17.93
C ASP A 13 -20.14 -21.88 -16.39
N ASN A 14 -20.69 -22.88 -15.69
CA ASN A 14 -20.71 -22.91 -14.22
C ASN A 14 -19.31 -23.01 -13.63
N LEU A 15 -18.41 -23.81 -14.18
CA LEU A 15 -17.03 -23.90 -13.74
C LEU A 15 -16.28 -22.59 -13.97
N GLN A 16 -16.47 -21.92 -15.09
CA GLN A 16 -15.90 -20.60 -15.37
C GLN A 16 -16.45 -19.54 -14.41
N PHE A 17 -17.77 -19.57 -14.13
CA PHE A 17 -18.39 -18.67 -13.17
C PHE A 17 -17.84 -18.89 -11.76
N ILE A 18 -17.74 -20.13 -11.28
CA ILE A 18 -17.16 -20.48 -9.98
C ILE A 18 -15.71 -20.01 -9.92
N ARG A 19 -14.91 -20.32 -10.95
CA ARG A 19 -13.50 -19.90 -11.02
C ARG A 19 -13.37 -18.37 -10.98
N SER A 20 -14.14 -17.66 -11.80
CA SER A 20 -14.12 -16.19 -11.84
C SER A 20 -14.60 -15.55 -10.53
N THR A 21 -15.49 -16.22 -9.79
CA THR A 21 -15.98 -15.79 -8.49
C THR A 21 -14.93 -16.04 -7.42
N MET A 22 -14.24 -17.18 -7.45
CA MET A 22 -13.12 -17.49 -6.55
C MET A 22 -11.92 -16.56 -6.79
N GLU A 23 -11.59 -16.26 -8.05
CA GLU A 23 -10.55 -15.29 -8.40
C GLU A 23 -10.89 -13.86 -7.93
N ARG A 24 -12.17 -13.48 -7.98
CA ARG A 24 -12.66 -12.19 -7.45
C ARG A 24 -12.68 -12.14 -5.91
N ALA A 25 -12.94 -13.26 -5.26
CA ALA A 25 -12.92 -13.39 -3.80
C ALA A 25 -11.50 -13.62 -3.24
N GLY A 26 -10.50 -13.87 -4.12
CA GLY A 26 -9.11 -14.04 -3.74
C GLY A 26 -8.56 -12.81 -3.01
N SER A 27 -7.99 -13.02 -1.82
CA SER A 27 -7.28 -11.97 -1.09
C SER A 27 -5.89 -11.78 -1.68
N PHE A 28 -5.45 -10.52 -1.82
CA PHE A 28 -4.10 -10.19 -2.23
C PHE A 28 -3.11 -10.58 -1.12
N THR A 29 -2.31 -11.61 -1.36
CA THR A 29 -1.35 -12.17 -0.39
C THR A 29 0.11 -11.86 -0.74
N SER A 30 0.35 -11.12 -1.84
CA SER A 30 1.70 -10.83 -2.33
C SER A 30 2.42 -9.72 -1.55
N VAL A 31 1.88 -9.27 -0.39
CA VAL A 31 2.60 -8.37 0.53
C VAL A 31 3.79 -9.15 1.12
N PRO A 32 5.04 -8.74 0.85
CA PRO A 32 6.23 -9.47 1.27
C PRO A 32 6.56 -9.16 2.74
N GLY A 33 6.55 -10.17 3.63
CA GLY A 33 6.90 -9.97 5.04
C GLY A 33 8.32 -9.43 5.23
N TRP A 34 9.31 -10.02 4.58
CA TRP A 34 10.71 -9.55 4.65
C TRP A 34 10.91 -8.17 4.03
N GLY A 35 10.24 -7.88 2.91
CA GLY A 35 10.27 -6.54 2.32
C GLY A 35 9.75 -5.45 3.27
N THR A 36 8.70 -5.76 4.02
CA THR A 36 8.15 -4.85 5.04
C THR A 36 9.13 -4.62 6.19
N VAL A 37 9.84 -5.67 6.64
CA VAL A 37 10.89 -5.56 7.67
C VAL A 37 12.03 -4.66 7.21
N VAL A 38 12.50 -4.83 5.96
CA VAL A 38 13.58 -4.00 5.39
C VAL A 38 13.14 -2.54 5.28
N VAL A 39 11.90 -2.28 4.82
CA VAL A 39 11.35 -0.92 4.77
C VAL A 39 11.23 -0.32 6.16
N GLY A 40 10.84 -1.12 7.17
CA GLY A 40 10.82 -0.68 8.56
C GLY A 40 12.20 -0.30 9.10
N ALA A 41 13.22 -1.11 8.82
CA ALA A 41 14.61 -0.82 9.19
C ALA A 41 15.13 0.45 8.49
N LEU A 42 14.77 0.64 7.21
CA LEU A 42 15.07 1.88 6.48
C LEU A 42 14.45 3.11 7.15
N GLY A 43 13.19 2.99 7.62
CA GLY A 43 12.52 4.06 8.37
C GLY A 43 13.23 4.42 9.68
N LEU A 44 13.71 3.41 10.43
CA LEU A 44 14.50 3.64 11.65
C LEU A 44 15.84 4.34 11.34
N ALA A 45 16.53 3.92 10.28
CA ALA A 45 17.76 4.57 9.83
C ALA A 45 17.51 6.02 9.39
N ALA A 46 16.41 6.25 8.65
CA ALA A 46 16.00 7.60 8.26
C ALA A 46 15.69 8.49 9.47
N THR A 47 15.03 7.96 10.49
CA THR A 47 14.76 8.67 11.75
C THR A 47 16.08 9.11 12.40
N TRP A 48 17.04 8.19 12.51
CA TRP A 48 18.35 8.50 13.11
C TRP A 48 19.12 9.56 12.32
N LEU A 49 19.06 9.53 10.98
CA LEU A 49 19.68 10.55 10.13
C LEU A 49 18.92 11.88 10.24
N ALA A 50 17.58 11.86 10.24
CA ALA A 50 16.75 13.05 10.32
C ALA A 50 16.93 13.82 11.65
N LEU A 51 17.14 13.12 12.77
CA LEU A 51 17.43 13.72 14.08
C LEU A 51 18.76 14.49 14.12
N ARG A 52 19.65 14.30 13.17
CA ARG A 52 20.93 14.98 13.06
C ARG A 52 20.90 16.21 12.17
N GLN A 53 19.76 16.46 11.50
CA GLN A 53 19.63 17.60 10.60
C GLN A 53 19.25 18.86 11.38
N GLU A 54 20.00 19.91 11.16
CA GLU A 54 19.74 21.23 11.76
C GLU A 54 18.72 22.03 10.95
N TYR A 55 18.66 21.79 9.64
CA TYR A 55 17.75 22.50 8.72
C TYR A 55 16.54 21.65 8.37
N ALA A 56 15.37 22.27 8.40
CA ALA A 56 14.12 21.60 8.05
C ALA A 56 14.09 21.05 6.61
N ALA A 57 14.79 21.70 5.69
CA ALA A 57 14.91 21.24 4.29
C ALA A 57 15.71 19.92 4.20
N ASP A 58 16.81 19.79 4.95
CA ASP A 58 17.64 18.60 4.98
C ASP A 58 16.90 17.44 5.66
N TRP A 59 16.19 17.75 6.75
CA TRP A 59 15.27 16.80 7.40
C TRP A 59 14.24 16.25 6.40
N LEU A 60 13.60 17.13 5.62
CA LEU A 60 12.63 16.72 4.61
C LEU A 60 13.29 15.89 3.50
N ALA A 61 14.49 16.26 3.05
CA ALA A 61 15.22 15.52 2.02
C ALA A 61 15.54 14.08 2.47
N VAL A 62 15.94 13.87 3.74
CA VAL A 62 16.16 12.53 4.32
C VAL A 62 14.88 11.69 4.22
N TRP A 63 13.74 12.25 4.63
CA TRP A 63 12.46 11.52 4.60
C TRP A 63 11.97 11.23 3.17
N LEU A 64 12.12 12.18 2.24
CA LEU A 64 11.77 11.95 0.83
C LEU A 64 12.68 10.89 0.19
N GLY A 65 13.97 10.93 0.49
CA GLY A 65 14.92 9.89 0.06
C GLY A 65 14.54 8.51 0.60
N ALA A 66 14.22 8.42 1.90
CA ALA A 66 13.75 7.19 2.51
C ALA A 66 12.43 6.69 1.91
N ALA A 67 11.50 7.59 1.58
CA ALA A 67 10.24 7.24 0.91
C ALA A 67 10.49 6.63 -0.47
N VAL A 68 11.35 7.25 -1.29
CA VAL A 68 11.73 6.72 -2.61
C VAL A 68 12.36 5.33 -2.49
N LEU A 69 13.34 5.18 -1.59
CA LEU A 69 14.00 3.89 -1.35
C LEU A 69 12.99 2.84 -0.84
N GLY A 70 12.09 3.22 0.06
CA GLY A 70 11.02 2.36 0.57
C GLY A 70 10.10 1.85 -0.55
N VAL A 71 9.70 2.73 -1.47
CA VAL A 71 8.90 2.36 -2.64
C VAL A 71 9.66 1.40 -3.56
N LEU A 72 10.94 1.66 -3.82
CA LEU A 72 11.76 0.79 -4.67
C LEU A 72 11.95 -0.60 -4.03
N VAL A 73 12.33 -0.65 -2.76
CA VAL A 73 12.54 -1.91 -2.04
C VAL A 73 11.24 -2.69 -1.86
N GLY A 74 10.19 -2.02 -1.38
CA GLY A 74 8.88 -2.65 -1.17
C GLY A 74 8.25 -3.11 -2.47
N GLY A 75 8.33 -2.31 -3.52
CA GLY A 75 7.85 -2.64 -4.85
C GLY A 75 8.61 -3.81 -5.47
N ALA A 76 9.95 -3.81 -5.39
CA ALA A 76 10.76 -4.93 -5.87
C ALA A 76 10.45 -6.23 -5.13
N ALA A 77 10.33 -6.19 -3.80
CA ALA A 77 9.98 -7.33 -2.99
C ALA A 77 8.56 -7.88 -3.31
N MET A 78 7.60 -6.97 -3.56
CA MET A 78 6.26 -7.35 -3.99
C MET A 78 6.26 -8.04 -5.36
N ILE A 79 7.00 -7.49 -6.33
CA ILE A 79 7.13 -8.07 -7.67
C ILE A 79 7.80 -9.45 -7.59
N GLN A 80 8.87 -9.60 -6.81
CA GLN A 80 9.55 -10.88 -6.62
C GLN A 80 8.61 -11.93 -6.03
N LYS A 81 7.87 -11.57 -4.98
CA LYS A 81 6.91 -12.49 -4.34
C LYS A 81 5.79 -12.91 -5.30
N ALA A 82 5.24 -11.96 -6.06
CA ALA A 82 4.19 -12.25 -7.04
C ALA A 82 4.69 -13.19 -8.16
N ARG A 83 5.91 -12.96 -8.65
CA ARG A 83 6.55 -13.85 -9.65
C ARG A 83 6.77 -15.26 -9.09
N ALA A 84 7.25 -15.38 -7.86
CA ALA A 84 7.47 -16.67 -7.21
C ALA A 84 6.17 -17.45 -6.96
N ALA A 85 5.06 -16.75 -6.75
CA ALA A 85 3.74 -17.33 -6.57
C ALA A 85 2.97 -17.60 -7.88
N ASN A 86 3.53 -17.22 -9.05
CA ASN A 86 2.80 -17.17 -10.33
C ASN A 86 1.48 -16.39 -10.24
N ASP A 87 1.42 -15.39 -9.36
CA ASP A 87 0.25 -14.57 -9.11
C ASP A 87 0.39 -13.26 -9.89
N PRO A 88 -0.44 -13.01 -10.92
CA PRO A 88 -0.33 -11.79 -11.69
C PRO A 88 -0.73 -10.58 -10.83
N LEU A 89 0.18 -9.61 -10.69
CA LEU A 89 -0.11 -8.33 -10.04
C LEU A 89 -1.18 -7.52 -10.80
N LEU A 90 -1.28 -7.74 -12.09
CA LEU A 90 -2.23 -7.17 -13.04
C LEU A 90 -2.74 -8.33 -13.93
N PRO A 91 -3.99 -8.75 -13.93
CA PRO A 91 -5.23 -8.20 -13.41
C PRO A 91 -5.69 -8.90 -12.10
N GLY A 92 -6.61 -8.27 -11.36
CA GLY A 92 -7.28 -8.89 -10.20
C GLY A 92 -7.09 -8.12 -8.89
N PRO A 93 -6.96 -8.82 -7.75
CA PRO A 93 -6.84 -8.21 -6.42
C PRO A 93 -5.66 -7.24 -6.28
N GLY A 94 -4.52 -7.53 -6.92
CA GLY A 94 -3.34 -6.66 -6.91
C GLY A 94 -3.59 -5.27 -7.52
N ARG A 95 -4.31 -5.21 -8.65
CA ARG A 95 -4.70 -3.92 -9.26
C ARG A 95 -5.64 -3.13 -8.34
N ARG A 96 -6.58 -3.79 -7.68
CA ARG A 96 -7.50 -3.14 -6.73
C ARG A 96 -6.74 -2.61 -5.52
N PHE A 97 -5.81 -3.40 -4.99
CA PHE A 97 -4.91 -2.98 -3.93
C PHE A 97 -4.14 -1.70 -4.33
N GLY A 98 -3.48 -1.69 -5.50
CA GLY A 98 -2.73 -0.53 -5.99
C GLY A 98 -3.60 0.70 -6.22
N LEU A 99 -4.78 0.55 -6.83
CA LEU A 99 -5.72 1.66 -7.08
C LEU A 99 -6.29 2.25 -5.78
N SER A 100 -6.46 1.44 -4.73
CA SER A 100 -6.93 1.93 -3.42
C SER A 100 -5.79 2.53 -2.60
N PHE A 101 -4.55 2.10 -2.81
CA PHE A 101 -3.37 2.61 -2.12
C PHE A 101 -2.90 3.97 -2.67
N LEU A 102 -2.98 4.16 -3.98
CA LEU A 102 -2.41 5.32 -4.67
C LEU A 102 -3.02 6.68 -4.29
N PRO A 103 -4.37 6.85 -4.21
CA PRO A 103 -4.96 8.18 -3.98
C PRO A 103 -4.49 8.86 -2.69
N PRO A 104 -4.46 8.21 -1.50
CA PRO A 104 -3.94 8.85 -0.30
C PRO A 104 -2.46 9.23 -0.40
N ILE A 105 -1.65 8.47 -1.14
CA ILE A 105 -0.24 8.79 -1.37
C ILE A 105 -0.09 10.04 -2.23
N VAL A 106 -0.89 10.16 -3.29
CA VAL A 106 -0.91 11.38 -4.15
C VAL A 106 -1.33 12.60 -3.34
N VAL A 107 -2.37 12.47 -2.51
CA VAL A 107 -2.79 13.55 -1.59
C VAL A 107 -1.67 13.89 -0.61
N GLY A 108 -0.96 12.89 -0.09
CA GLY A 108 0.20 13.06 0.78
C GLY A 108 1.31 13.88 0.13
N ALA A 109 1.63 13.60 -1.12
CA ALA A 109 2.63 14.37 -1.88
C ALA A 109 2.18 15.84 -2.07
N ALA A 110 0.91 16.08 -2.42
CA ALA A 110 0.37 17.43 -2.56
C ALA A 110 0.40 18.21 -1.24
N LEU A 111 -0.02 17.56 -0.13
CA LEU A 111 0.03 18.16 1.21
C LEU A 111 1.46 18.41 1.67
N THR A 112 2.41 17.56 1.34
CA THR A 112 3.84 17.81 1.64
C THR A 112 4.32 19.11 0.99
N ILE A 113 3.97 19.35 -0.27
CA ILE A 113 4.31 20.60 -0.96
C ILE A 113 3.63 21.80 -0.29
N ALA A 114 2.36 21.69 0.06
CA ALA A 114 1.59 22.76 0.71
C ALA A 114 2.17 23.10 2.09
N LEU A 115 2.44 22.08 2.93
CA LEU A 115 3.02 22.24 4.27
C LEU A 115 4.45 22.81 4.21
N HIS A 116 5.24 22.38 3.21
CA HIS A 116 6.57 22.93 2.98
C HIS A 116 6.50 24.41 2.66
N ARG A 117 5.60 24.83 1.74
CA ARG A 117 5.40 26.25 1.40
C ARG A 117 4.91 27.07 2.58
N ALA A 118 4.08 26.50 3.44
CA ALA A 118 3.57 27.12 4.64
C ALA A 118 4.58 27.07 5.84
N GLN A 119 5.74 26.43 5.66
CA GLN A 119 6.75 26.22 6.72
C GLN A 119 6.23 25.44 7.96
N LEU A 120 5.21 24.61 7.76
CA LEU A 120 4.55 23.80 8.80
C LEU A 120 5.15 22.39 8.88
N PHE A 121 6.46 22.28 9.02
CA PHE A 121 7.18 20.99 9.04
C PHE A 121 6.74 20.07 10.17
N ALA A 122 6.38 20.62 11.32
CA ALA A 122 5.94 19.86 12.48
C ALA A 122 4.68 19.02 12.22
N LEU A 123 3.83 19.44 11.28
CA LEU A 123 2.59 18.71 10.93
C LEU A 123 2.81 17.58 9.91
N MET A 124 3.97 17.56 9.24
CA MET A 124 4.24 16.57 8.19
C MET A 124 4.22 15.12 8.69
N PRO A 125 4.91 14.74 9.80
CA PRO A 125 4.93 13.36 10.24
C PRO A 125 3.54 12.80 10.56
N GLY A 126 2.72 13.55 11.28
CA GLY A 126 1.34 13.16 11.60
C GLY A 126 0.48 13.02 10.34
N THR A 127 0.58 13.98 9.42
CA THR A 127 -0.12 13.94 8.13
C THR A 127 0.27 12.72 7.30
N TRP A 128 1.57 12.41 7.21
CA TRP A 128 2.06 11.24 6.48
C TRP A 128 1.58 9.92 7.08
N LEU A 129 1.62 9.80 8.41
CA LEU A 129 1.12 8.61 9.11
C LEU A 129 -0.39 8.41 8.90
N LEU A 130 -1.19 9.47 8.96
CA LEU A 130 -2.62 9.41 8.69
C LEU A 130 -2.91 8.95 7.26
N LEU A 131 -2.27 9.56 6.27
CA LEU A 131 -2.50 9.25 4.85
C LEU A 131 -1.96 7.88 4.48
N TYR A 132 -0.78 7.50 4.99
CA TYR A 132 -0.24 6.16 4.81
C TYR A 132 -1.14 5.11 5.47
N GLY A 133 -1.61 5.37 6.70
CA GLY A 133 -2.56 4.51 7.41
C GLY A 133 -3.86 4.33 6.63
N THR A 134 -4.40 5.41 6.07
CA THR A 134 -5.58 5.38 5.19
C THR A 134 -5.32 4.56 3.93
N ALA A 135 -4.15 4.74 3.28
CA ALA A 135 -3.77 3.97 2.11
C ALA A 135 -3.69 2.47 2.41
N VAL A 136 -3.03 2.10 3.54
CA VAL A 136 -2.89 0.71 3.98
C VAL A 136 -4.24 0.10 4.38
N ALA A 137 -5.08 0.84 5.10
CA ALA A 137 -6.41 0.36 5.51
C ALA A 137 -7.32 0.13 4.29
N SER A 138 -7.36 1.07 3.34
CA SER A 138 -8.18 0.98 2.13
C SER A 138 -7.72 -0.14 1.20
N ALA A 139 -6.42 -0.23 0.95
CA ALA A 139 -5.84 -1.30 0.13
C ALA A 139 -5.94 -2.66 0.83
N GLY A 140 -5.81 -2.67 2.16
CA GLY A 140 -5.91 -3.86 3.00
C GLY A 140 -7.28 -4.54 2.97
N ALA A 141 -8.34 -3.83 2.56
CA ALA A 141 -9.66 -4.44 2.33
C ALA A 141 -9.62 -5.56 1.28
N PHE A 142 -8.62 -5.56 0.39
CA PHE A 142 -8.39 -6.58 -0.63
C PHE A 142 -7.27 -7.56 -0.26
N SER A 143 -6.78 -7.55 0.99
CA SER A 143 -5.68 -8.36 1.49
C SER A 143 -6.06 -9.13 2.76
N VAL A 144 -5.06 -9.66 3.49
CA VAL A 144 -5.28 -10.36 4.76
C VAL A 144 -5.66 -9.39 5.88
N ARG A 145 -6.47 -9.83 6.83
CA ARG A 145 -7.05 -9.00 7.92
C ARG A 145 -6.05 -8.17 8.72
N ILE A 146 -4.81 -8.61 8.82
CA ILE A 146 -3.77 -7.88 9.57
C ILE A 146 -3.40 -6.54 8.91
N VAL A 147 -3.53 -6.44 7.58
CA VAL A 147 -3.13 -5.24 6.82
C VAL A 147 -4.01 -4.02 7.16
N PRO A 148 -5.36 -4.08 7.10
CA PRO A 148 -6.18 -2.94 7.51
C PRO A 148 -6.01 -2.59 8.99
N LEU A 149 -5.81 -3.57 9.88
CA LEU A 149 -5.54 -3.30 11.28
C LEU A 149 -4.26 -2.47 11.47
N MET A 150 -3.19 -2.85 10.76
CA MET A 150 -1.94 -2.07 10.74
C MET A 150 -2.18 -0.64 10.23
N GLY A 151 -3.02 -0.47 9.21
CA GLY A 151 -3.42 0.85 8.71
C GLY A 151 -4.09 1.71 9.79
N VAL A 152 -5.02 1.13 10.56
CA VAL A 152 -5.67 1.83 11.68
C VAL A 152 -4.65 2.22 12.76
N CYS A 153 -3.70 1.35 13.09
CA CYS A 153 -2.62 1.70 14.04
C CYS A 153 -1.82 2.92 13.57
N PHE A 154 -1.44 2.98 12.29
CA PHE A 154 -0.77 4.16 11.73
C PHE A 154 -1.64 5.42 11.80
N MET A 155 -2.95 5.31 11.56
CA MET A 155 -3.86 6.46 11.67
C MET A 155 -3.94 6.97 13.12
N VAL A 156 -4.02 6.09 14.10
CA VAL A 156 -4.03 6.47 15.53
C VAL A 156 -2.73 7.17 15.92
N LEU A 157 -1.58 6.60 15.51
CA LEU A 157 -0.26 7.23 15.75
C LEU A 157 -0.14 8.58 15.02
N GLY A 158 -0.66 8.68 13.80
CA GLY A 158 -0.69 9.92 13.05
C GLY A 158 -1.53 11.01 13.70
N ALA A 159 -2.71 10.65 14.21
CA ALA A 159 -3.55 11.56 14.99
C ALA A 159 -2.83 12.03 16.26
N ALA A 160 -2.23 11.10 17.02
CA ALA A 160 -1.48 11.44 18.23
C ALA A 160 -0.26 12.35 17.95
N ALA A 161 0.34 12.27 16.76
CA ALA A 161 1.48 13.10 16.38
C ALA A 161 1.08 14.51 15.91
N LEU A 162 -0.21 14.77 15.67
CA LEU A 162 -0.71 16.11 15.29
C LEU A 162 -1.14 16.96 16.49
N PHE A 163 -1.44 16.35 17.63
CA PHE A 163 -1.92 16.96 18.88
C PHE A 163 -0.96 16.73 20.05
#